data_fb4b2c5fe090532f7da1be903bc7c4fa
#
_entry.id   fb4b2c5fe090532f7da1be903bc7c4fa
#
_cell.length_a   1.000
_cell.length_b   1.000
_cell.length_c   1.000
_cell.angle_alpha   90.00
_cell.angle_beta   90.00
_cell.angle_gamma   90.00
#
_symmetry.space_group_name_H-M   'P 1'
#
loop_
_entity.id
_entity.type
_entity.pdbx_description
1 polymer ?
#
loop_
_entity_poly.entity_id
_entity_poly.type
_entity_poly.pdbx_seq_one_letter_code
_entity_poly.pdbx_strand_id
1 'polypeptide(L)'
;MAEEMLTLPKFEEASEIVKKVTQETKLVYSKYFSEQTGNKVYLKPENMQLTGAYKLRGAYYKISTLSEEERAKGLITASAGNHAQGVAYAAKCYGAKAVIVMPTTTPLIKVERTQSYGAEVVLYGDVYDEACAKAYELAAEHGYTFIHPFDDLTVATGQGTIAMEVIQELPLVDYILVPIGGGGLATGVSTLAKLLKPNIKVIGVEPSGAACMKASFEKGEVTTVSPVSTIADGTAVQTPGTKIFPYVRQNLDEIITVDDDELIVAFLDMVENHKMIVENSGLLTVAALKHLDVKGKKIVSILSGGNMDVITMSSVIQNGLIQRDRIFTVSVLLPDKPGELVRVSQVIANENGNVIKLDHNQFFTTNRSAAVELRITIEAFGTDHKNRIVKALEEAGYTPKIVRPNL
;
A
#
# COMPACT_ATOMS: atom_id res chain seq x y z
N MET A 1 36.86 -12.02 2.77
CA MET A 1 35.65 -12.29 3.59
C MET A 1 34.57 -11.33 3.09
N ALA A 2 33.36 -11.79 2.82
CA ALA A 2 32.26 -10.89 2.51
C ALA A 2 32.06 -9.96 3.71
N GLU A 3 31.94 -8.65 3.46
CA GLU A 3 31.74 -7.66 4.51
C GLU A 3 30.38 -7.91 5.17
N GLU A 4 30.36 -7.97 6.51
CA GLU A 4 29.12 -8.26 7.25
C GLU A 4 28.20 -7.04 7.19
N MET A 5 27.04 -7.23 6.57
CA MET A 5 25.98 -6.21 6.46
C MET A 5 25.07 -6.25 7.70
N LEU A 6 24.17 -5.30 7.82
CA LEU A 6 23.21 -5.19 8.93
C LEU A 6 23.87 -4.98 10.32
N THR A 7 25.07 -4.39 10.34
CA THR A 7 25.77 -3.96 11.56
C THR A 7 25.56 -2.47 11.81
N LEU A 8 25.68 -2.03 13.05
CA LEU A 8 25.50 -0.60 13.39
C LEU A 8 26.40 0.33 12.55
N PRO A 9 27.73 0.06 12.38
CA PRO A 9 28.55 0.89 11.51
C PRO A 9 28.07 0.96 10.07
N LYS A 10 27.52 -0.15 9.53
CA LYS A 10 26.95 -0.17 8.16
C LYS A 10 25.65 0.61 8.04
N PHE A 11 24.81 0.60 9.05
CA PHE A 11 23.63 1.46 9.09
C PHE A 11 23.97 2.95 9.23
N GLU A 12 25.01 3.30 9.99
CA GLU A 12 25.50 4.67 10.11
C GLU A 12 26.08 5.15 8.76
N GLU A 13 26.92 4.35 8.11
CA GLU A 13 27.43 4.61 6.77
C GLU A 13 26.28 4.80 5.77
N ALA A 14 25.33 3.87 5.74
CA ALA A 14 24.16 3.94 4.87
C ALA A 14 23.34 5.22 5.11
N SER A 15 23.14 5.61 6.38
CA SER A 15 22.41 6.82 6.74
C SER A 15 23.07 8.08 6.17
N GLU A 16 24.38 8.19 6.24
CA GLU A 16 25.10 9.34 5.66
C GLU A 16 25.06 9.34 4.12
N ILE A 17 25.07 8.15 3.51
CA ILE A 17 25.02 8.02 2.04
C ILE A 17 23.62 8.36 1.52
N VAL A 18 22.55 7.81 2.10
CA VAL A 18 21.19 8.00 1.59
C VAL A 18 20.68 9.42 1.79
N LYS A 19 21.17 10.17 2.79
CA LYS A 19 20.85 11.59 2.98
C LYS A 19 21.10 12.45 1.73
N LYS A 20 21.99 12.01 0.83
CA LYS A 20 22.29 12.74 -0.41
C LYS A 20 21.14 12.73 -1.42
N VAL A 21 20.21 11.81 -1.29
CA VAL A 21 19.13 11.58 -2.26
C VAL A 21 17.74 11.48 -1.63
N THR A 22 17.65 11.35 -0.32
CA THR A 22 16.35 11.28 0.37
C THR A 22 15.87 12.65 0.78
N GLN A 23 14.55 12.83 0.76
CA GLN A 23 13.93 13.96 1.44
C GLN A 23 13.80 13.66 2.93
N GLU A 24 13.91 14.70 3.74
CA GLU A 24 13.65 14.60 5.18
C GLU A 24 12.15 14.38 5.43
N THR A 25 11.76 13.11 5.60
CA THR A 25 10.38 12.72 5.88
C THR A 25 10.15 12.70 7.39
N LYS A 26 9.99 13.89 8.00
CA LYS A 26 9.75 14.01 9.45
C LYS A 26 8.52 13.24 9.91
N LEU A 27 8.54 12.79 11.16
CA LEU A 27 7.40 12.13 11.78
C LEU A 27 6.21 13.10 11.90
N VAL A 28 5.06 12.66 11.42
CA VAL A 28 3.81 13.42 11.51
C VAL A 28 2.96 12.82 12.63
N TYR A 29 2.70 13.60 13.69
CA TYR A 29 1.77 13.18 14.74
C TYR A 29 0.35 13.11 14.19
N SER A 30 -0.30 11.96 14.36
CA SER A 30 -1.69 11.75 13.97
C SER A 30 -2.62 11.90 15.17
N LYS A 31 -3.29 13.04 15.29
CA LYS A 31 -4.32 13.22 16.31
C LYS A 31 -5.45 12.21 16.12
N TYR A 32 -5.91 12.02 14.88
CA TYR A 32 -7.02 11.14 14.52
C TYR A 32 -6.77 9.69 14.97
N PHE A 33 -5.67 9.07 14.54
CA PHE A 33 -5.36 7.69 14.95
C PHE A 33 -5.00 7.58 16.43
N SER A 34 -4.45 8.63 17.02
CA SER A 34 -4.15 8.64 18.46
C SER A 34 -5.43 8.59 19.29
N GLU A 35 -6.45 9.36 18.94
CA GLU A 35 -7.75 9.35 19.63
C GLU A 35 -8.48 8.02 19.43
N GLN A 36 -8.46 7.45 18.23
CA GLN A 36 -9.11 6.17 17.96
C GLN A 36 -8.46 5.01 18.73
N THR A 37 -7.14 4.98 18.84
CA THR A 37 -6.41 3.85 19.42
C THR A 37 -6.09 4.03 20.90
N GLY A 38 -6.20 5.25 21.45
CA GLY A 38 -5.75 5.57 22.80
C GLY A 38 -4.22 5.54 22.96
N ASN A 39 -3.49 5.71 21.86
CA ASN A 39 -2.03 5.74 21.80
C ASN A 39 -1.53 7.10 21.29
N LYS A 40 -0.22 7.29 21.21
CA LYS A 40 0.42 8.41 20.50
C LYS A 40 0.96 7.91 19.18
N VAL A 41 0.18 8.08 18.11
CA VAL A 41 0.51 7.56 16.78
C VAL A 41 1.23 8.62 15.96
N TYR A 42 2.33 8.22 15.35
CA TYR A 42 3.14 9.01 14.45
C TYR A 42 3.25 8.28 13.09
N LEU A 43 3.24 9.03 12.02
CA LEU A 43 3.37 8.53 10.65
C LEU A 43 4.76 8.86 10.13
N LYS A 44 5.49 7.88 9.58
CA LYS A 44 6.75 8.07 8.85
C LYS A 44 6.44 8.10 7.36
N PRO A 45 6.36 9.29 6.72
CA PRO A 45 5.77 9.44 5.39
C PRO A 45 6.78 9.15 4.26
N GLU A 46 7.23 7.91 4.10
CA GLU A 46 8.10 7.49 3.00
C GLU A 46 7.42 7.57 1.62
N ASN A 47 6.09 7.68 1.57
CA ASN A 47 5.33 8.03 0.36
C ASN A 47 5.68 9.43 -0.18
N MET A 48 6.31 10.28 0.61
CA MET A 48 6.75 11.63 0.23
C MET A 48 8.19 11.70 -0.28
N GLN A 49 8.88 10.57 -0.42
CA GLN A 49 10.21 10.52 -1.03
C GLN A 49 10.18 10.95 -2.51
N LEU A 50 11.33 11.34 -3.06
CA LEU A 50 11.46 11.83 -4.46
C LEU A 50 10.87 10.86 -5.50
N THR A 51 11.04 9.55 -5.27
CA THR A 51 10.45 8.51 -6.13
C THR A 51 9.09 8.02 -5.64
N GLY A 52 8.48 8.70 -4.67
CA GLY A 52 7.20 8.34 -4.09
C GLY A 52 7.21 7.11 -3.19
N ALA A 53 8.37 6.57 -2.81
CA ALA A 53 8.49 5.40 -1.93
C ALA A 53 9.90 5.25 -1.33
N TYR A 54 9.99 4.48 -0.25
CA TYR A 54 11.23 4.19 0.48
C TYR A 54 12.30 3.44 -0.32
N LYS A 55 11.93 2.76 -1.40
CA LYS A 55 12.81 1.87 -2.19
C LYS A 55 14.09 2.55 -2.69
N LEU A 56 14.05 3.86 -2.87
CA LEU A 56 15.21 4.67 -3.21
C LEU A 56 16.38 4.47 -2.24
N ARG A 57 16.12 4.37 -0.95
CA ARG A 57 17.15 4.23 0.11
C ARG A 57 18.03 3.01 -0.13
N GLY A 58 17.43 1.84 -0.23
CA GLY A 58 18.15 0.58 -0.43
C GLY A 58 18.81 0.50 -1.80
N ALA A 59 18.13 0.95 -2.86
CA ALA A 59 18.71 0.98 -4.20
C ALA A 59 19.94 1.88 -4.27
N TYR A 60 19.86 3.08 -3.73
CA TYR A 60 20.96 4.04 -3.74
C TYR A 60 22.15 3.55 -2.91
N TYR A 61 21.91 3.02 -1.70
CA TYR A 61 22.98 2.47 -0.88
C TYR A 61 23.63 1.26 -1.55
N LYS A 62 22.86 0.33 -2.11
CA LYS A 62 23.42 -0.82 -2.86
C LYS A 62 24.30 -0.37 -4.00
N ILE A 63 23.86 0.58 -4.81
CA ILE A 63 24.64 1.08 -5.96
C ILE A 63 25.90 1.81 -5.47
N SER A 64 25.87 2.49 -4.32
CA SER A 64 27.06 3.14 -3.75
C SER A 64 28.17 2.17 -3.39
N THR A 65 27.83 0.94 -2.98
CA THR A 65 28.82 -0.08 -2.59
C THR A 65 29.44 -0.83 -3.76
N LEU A 66 28.93 -0.64 -4.98
CA LEU A 66 29.49 -1.24 -6.18
C LEU A 66 30.78 -0.52 -6.61
N SER A 67 31.72 -1.25 -7.19
CA SER A 67 32.90 -0.67 -7.81
C SER A 67 32.54 0.19 -9.03
N GLU A 68 33.43 1.06 -9.45
CA GLU A 68 33.24 1.85 -10.68
C GLU A 68 33.06 0.95 -11.91
N GLU A 69 33.79 -0.17 -11.97
CA GLU A 69 33.71 -1.14 -13.05
C GLU A 69 32.32 -1.80 -13.10
N GLU A 70 31.78 -2.22 -11.94
CA GLU A 70 30.44 -2.80 -11.86
C GLU A 70 29.37 -1.79 -12.28
N ARG A 71 29.47 -0.54 -11.82
CA ARG A 71 28.53 0.52 -12.25
C ARG A 71 28.65 0.84 -13.74
N ALA A 72 29.87 0.83 -14.29
CA ALA A 72 30.10 1.11 -15.71
C ALA A 72 29.52 0.02 -16.63
N LYS A 73 29.51 -1.24 -16.21
CA LYS A 73 28.84 -2.33 -16.95
C LYS A 73 27.33 -2.11 -17.06
N GLY A 74 26.73 -1.51 -16.04
CA GLY A 74 25.31 -1.23 -15.96
C GLY A 74 24.59 -2.05 -14.88
N LEU A 75 23.38 -1.62 -14.58
CA LEU A 75 22.53 -2.16 -13.52
C LEU A 75 21.25 -2.70 -14.12
N ILE A 76 20.71 -3.76 -13.53
CA ILE A 76 19.44 -4.33 -13.98
C ILE A 76 18.56 -4.75 -12.80
N THR A 77 17.25 -4.65 -12.98
CA THR A 77 16.28 -5.23 -12.06
C THR A 77 15.00 -5.62 -12.78
N ALA A 78 14.17 -6.47 -12.15
CA ALA A 78 12.82 -6.73 -12.56
C ALA A 78 11.85 -6.09 -11.56
N SER A 79 11.05 -5.14 -12.01
CA SER A 79 10.00 -4.50 -11.18
C SER A 79 9.19 -3.54 -12.02
N ALA A 80 7.87 -3.53 -11.84
CA ALA A 80 6.95 -2.56 -12.46
C ALA A 80 6.52 -1.44 -11.50
N GLY A 81 7.14 -1.34 -10.29
CA GLY A 81 6.69 -0.42 -9.24
C GLY A 81 7.81 0.42 -8.61
N ASN A 82 7.71 0.56 -7.30
CA ASN A 82 8.59 1.43 -6.50
C ASN A 82 10.08 1.10 -6.61
N HIS A 83 10.41 -0.19 -6.73
CA HIS A 83 11.81 -0.60 -6.86
C HIS A 83 12.40 -0.20 -8.22
N ALA A 84 11.63 -0.34 -9.31
CA ALA A 84 12.02 0.13 -10.63
C ALA A 84 12.43 1.61 -10.63
N GLN A 85 11.56 2.46 -10.07
CA GLN A 85 11.81 3.90 -9.96
C GLN A 85 12.99 4.21 -9.04
N GLY A 86 13.11 3.50 -7.91
CA GLY A 86 14.23 3.63 -6.98
C GLY A 86 15.58 3.31 -7.63
N VAL A 87 15.67 2.19 -8.38
CA VAL A 87 16.89 1.80 -9.10
C VAL A 87 17.19 2.78 -10.24
N ALA A 88 16.19 3.15 -11.04
CA ALA A 88 16.37 4.09 -12.15
C ALA A 88 16.90 5.44 -11.66
N TYR A 89 16.31 6.01 -10.62
CA TYR A 89 16.75 7.28 -10.06
C TYR A 89 18.13 7.16 -9.42
N ALA A 90 18.38 6.12 -8.65
CA ALA A 90 19.70 5.90 -8.02
C ALA A 90 20.82 5.72 -9.07
N ALA A 91 20.57 4.95 -10.12
CA ALA A 91 21.49 4.78 -11.23
C ALA A 91 21.82 6.12 -11.91
N LYS A 92 20.79 6.95 -12.18
CA LYS A 92 20.97 8.30 -12.73
C LYS A 92 21.92 9.15 -11.88
N CYS A 93 21.77 9.10 -10.54
CA CYS A 93 22.61 9.86 -9.62
C CYS A 93 24.09 9.44 -9.70
N TYR A 94 24.38 8.17 -10.02
CA TYR A 94 25.73 7.65 -10.21
C TYR A 94 26.21 7.67 -11.68
N GLY A 95 25.41 8.19 -12.62
CA GLY A 95 25.75 8.18 -14.04
C GLY A 95 25.82 6.76 -14.63
N ALA A 96 25.18 5.78 -14.00
CA ALA A 96 25.20 4.39 -14.42
C ALA A 96 24.00 4.09 -15.35
N LYS A 97 24.19 3.22 -16.33
CA LYS A 97 23.08 2.68 -17.13
C LYS A 97 22.19 1.81 -16.26
N ALA A 98 20.87 1.98 -16.35
CA ALA A 98 19.89 1.10 -15.71
C ALA A 98 18.98 0.48 -16.76
N VAL A 99 18.77 -0.84 -16.66
CA VAL A 99 17.82 -1.61 -17.45
C VAL A 99 16.75 -2.16 -16.50
N ILE A 100 15.50 -1.88 -16.79
CA ILE A 100 14.38 -2.31 -15.97
C ILE A 100 13.48 -3.22 -16.79
N VAL A 101 13.37 -4.48 -16.39
CA VAL A 101 12.49 -5.43 -17.05
C VAL A 101 11.14 -5.45 -16.36
N MET A 102 10.07 -5.27 -17.16
CA MET A 102 8.68 -5.21 -16.67
C MET A 102 7.81 -6.16 -17.48
N PRO A 103 6.74 -6.74 -16.89
CA PRO A 103 5.72 -7.45 -17.67
C PRO A 103 5.09 -6.56 -18.75
N THR A 104 4.69 -7.15 -19.86
CA THR A 104 3.99 -6.46 -20.97
C THR A 104 2.66 -5.85 -20.54
N THR A 105 2.06 -6.40 -19.49
CA THR A 105 0.81 -5.95 -18.86
C THR A 105 0.99 -4.70 -17.99
N THR A 106 2.21 -4.20 -17.81
CA THR A 106 2.49 -3.03 -16.97
C THR A 106 1.82 -1.77 -17.53
N PRO A 107 1.05 -1.02 -16.71
CA PRO A 107 0.44 0.23 -17.12
C PRO A 107 1.46 1.24 -17.69
N LEU A 108 1.12 1.87 -18.80
CA LEU A 108 2.02 2.78 -19.54
C LEU A 108 2.57 3.90 -18.64
N ILE A 109 1.77 4.43 -17.75
CA ILE A 109 2.18 5.49 -16.80
C ILE A 109 3.36 5.06 -15.91
N LYS A 110 3.43 3.77 -15.52
CA LYS A 110 4.55 3.24 -14.73
C LYS A 110 5.82 3.09 -15.57
N VAL A 111 5.66 2.71 -16.86
CA VAL A 111 6.76 2.63 -17.83
C VAL A 111 7.35 4.02 -18.06
N GLU A 112 6.51 4.98 -18.45
CA GLU A 112 6.93 6.37 -18.72
C GLU A 112 7.60 7.02 -17.51
N ARG A 113 7.06 6.82 -16.30
CA ARG A 113 7.66 7.35 -15.09
C ARG A 113 9.06 6.78 -14.83
N THR A 114 9.26 5.48 -15.08
CA THR A 114 10.58 4.85 -14.92
C THR A 114 11.57 5.37 -15.98
N GLN A 115 11.12 5.50 -17.23
CA GLN A 115 11.92 6.07 -18.33
C GLN A 115 12.29 7.55 -18.07
N SER A 116 11.44 8.31 -17.39
CA SER A 116 11.73 9.73 -17.06
C SER A 116 12.93 9.89 -16.13
N TYR A 117 13.29 8.85 -15.39
CA TYR A 117 14.53 8.79 -14.62
C TYR A 117 15.76 8.37 -15.45
N GLY A 118 15.59 8.12 -16.75
CA GLY A 118 16.70 7.80 -17.68
C GLY A 118 16.98 6.29 -17.80
N ALA A 119 16.13 5.42 -17.26
CA ALA A 119 16.31 3.98 -17.41
C ALA A 119 15.79 3.47 -18.78
N GLU A 120 16.45 2.45 -19.31
CA GLU A 120 15.95 1.63 -20.41
C GLU A 120 14.90 0.65 -19.85
N VAL A 121 13.71 0.62 -20.43
CA VAL A 121 12.66 -0.32 -20.03
C VAL A 121 12.50 -1.39 -21.11
N VAL A 122 12.58 -2.65 -20.66
CA VAL A 122 12.36 -3.85 -21.48
C VAL A 122 11.05 -4.48 -21.04
N LEU A 123 10.07 -4.53 -21.93
CA LEU A 123 8.80 -5.21 -21.68
C LEU A 123 8.93 -6.69 -22.10
N TYR A 124 8.71 -7.62 -21.16
CA TYR A 124 8.85 -9.04 -21.43
C TYR A 124 7.97 -9.90 -20.52
N GLY A 125 7.29 -10.89 -21.12
CA GLY A 125 6.38 -11.80 -20.41
C GLY A 125 5.11 -11.11 -19.93
N ASP A 126 4.21 -11.89 -19.37
CA ASP A 126 2.91 -11.39 -18.89
C ASP A 126 2.88 -11.26 -17.36
N VAL A 127 3.80 -11.95 -16.67
CA VAL A 127 3.89 -11.97 -15.20
C VAL A 127 5.30 -11.60 -14.70
N TYR A 128 5.38 -11.26 -13.42
CA TYR A 128 6.65 -10.85 -12.78
C TYR A 128 7.76 -11.90 -12.93
N ASP A 129 7.46 -13.19 -12.77
CA ASP A 129 8.47 -14.24 -12.79
C ASP A 129 9.16 -14.37 -14.16
N GLU A 130 8.41 -14.17 -15.26
CA GLU A 130 8.96 -14.16 -16.61
C GLU A 130 9.85 -12.94 -16.84
N ALA A 131 9.41 -11.75 -16.39
CA ALA A 131 10.23 -10.54 -16.44
C ALA A 131 11.50 -10.69 -15.60
N CYS A 132 11.42 -11.32 -14.44
CA CYS A 132 12.54 -11.58 -13.56
C CYS A 132 13.56 -12.56 -14.19
N ALA A 133 13.08 -13.65 -14.78
CA ALA A 133 13.93 -14.60 -15.50
C ALA A 133 14.68 -13.91 -16.65
N LYS A 134 13.98 -13.06 -17.43
CA LYS A 134 14.59 -12.27 -18.51
C LYS A 134 15.63 -11.27 -18.00
N ALA A 135 15.39 -10.67 -16.84
CA ALA A 135 16.36 -9.77 -16.23
C ALA A 135 17.65 -10.51 -15.83
N TYR A 136 17.55 -11.74 -15.30
CA TYR A 136 18.75 -12.55 -15.01
C TYR A 136 19.48 -13.00 -16.29
N GLU A 137 18.75 -13.34 -17.36
CA GLU A 137 19.34 -13.66 -18.68
C GLU A 137 20.18 -12.47 -19.20
N LEU A 138 19.58 -11.28 -19.24
CA LEU A 138 20.25 -10.06 -19.69
C LEU A 138 21.42 -9.67 -18.77
N ALA A 139 21.29 -9.90 -17.46
CA ALA A 139 22.40 -9.68 -16.52
C ALA A 139 23.60 -10.57 -16.86
N ALA A 140 23.38 -11.83 -17.15
CA ALA A 140 24.44 -12.78 -17.52
C ALA A 140 25.04 -12.44 -18.90
N GLU A 141 24.24 -12.08 -19.88
CA GLU A 141 24.67 -11.74 -21.24
C GLU A 141 25.53 -10.48 -21.29
N HIS A 142 25.13 -9.42 -20.58
CA HIS A 142 25.77 -8.12 -20.66
C HIS A 142 26.67 -7.81 -19.45
N GLY A 143 26.72 -8.68 -18.44
CA GLY A 143 27.47 -8.45 -17.22
C GLY A 143 26.88 -7.38 -16.31
N TYR A 144 25.57 -7.11 -16.41
CA TYR A 144 24.90 -6.15 -15.54
C TYR A 144 24.81 -6.64 -14.10
N THR A 145 24.95 -5.71 -13.14
CA THR A 145 24.71 -6.03 -11.73
C THR A 145 23.21 -6.03 -11.44
N PHE A 146 22.69 -7.16 -10.95
CA PHE A 146 21.28 -7.26 -10.57
C PHE A 146 21.03 -6.61 -9.21
N ILE A 147 20.12 -5.66 -9.15
CA ILE A 147 19.70 -4.97 -7.92
C ILE A 147 18.41 -5.61 -7.43
N HIS A 148 18.51 -6.48 -6.42
CA HIS A 148 17.38 -7.26 -5.94
C HIS A 148 16.39 -6.38 -5.15
N PRO A 149 15.05 -6.53 -5.34
CA PRO A 149 14.05 -5.68 -4.70
C PRO A 149 13.92 -5.85 -3.18
N PHE A 150 14.38 -6.95 -2.59
CA PHE A 150 14.27 -7.24 -1.15
C PHE A 150 15.27 -8.27 -0.61
N ASP A 151 15.66 -9.32 -1.35
CA ASP A 151 16.51 -10.41 -0.82
C ASP A 151 18.01 -10.10 -1.01
N ASP A 152 18.43 -8.95 -0.51
CA ASP A 152 19.81 -8.44 -0.51
C ASP A 152 20.08 -7.67 0.78
N LEU A 153 21.07 -8.09 1.56
CA LEU A 153 21.38 -7.51 2.87
C LEU A 153 21.88 -6.07 2.77
N THR A 154 22.55 -5.70 1.68
CA THR A 154 22.96 -4.31 1.43
C THR A 154 21.75 -3.43 1.17
N VAL A 155 20.81 -3.89 0.33
CA VAL A 155 19.55 -3.19 0.09
C VAL A 155 18.78 -3.05 1.42
N ALA A 156 18.67 -4.13 2.21
CA ALA A 156 17.99 -4.09 3.51
C ALA A 156 18.67 -3.10 4.49
N THR A 157 20.00 -2.99 4.48
CA THR A 157 20.75 -2.00 5.28
C THR A 157 20.35 -0.57 4.90
N GLY A 158 20.27 -0.25 3.61
CA GLY A 158 19.79 1.04 3.14
C GLY A 158 18.34 1.34 3.58
N GLN A 159 17.46 0.35 3.53
CA GLN A 159 16.07 0.50 3.99
C GLN A 159 15.98 0.73 5.50
N GLY A 160 16.87 0.12 6.27
CA GLY A 160 16.93 0.25 7.74
C GLY A 160 17.23 1.68 8.22
N THR A 161 17.76 2.55 7.36
CA THR A 161 18.01 3.98 7.69
C THR A 161 16.73 4.71 8.12
N ILE A 162 15.55 4.20 7.75
CA ILE A 162 14.26 4.70 8.26
C ILE A 162 14.19 4.58 9.78
N ALA A 163 14.62 3.44 10.34
CA ALA A 163 14.63 3.26 11.80
C ALA A 163 15.61 4.21 12.50
N MET A 164 16.74 4.55 11.86
CA MET A 164 17.67 5.56 12.37
C MET A 164 16.95 6.90 12.55
N GLU A 165 16.28 7.38 11.51
CA GLU A 165 15.55 8.65 11.54
C GLU A 165 14.40 8.62 12.56
N VAL A 166 13.64 7.52 12.62
CA VAL A 166 12.54 7.34 13.60
C VAL A 166 13.05 7.44 15.03
N ILE A 167 14.14 6.73 15.36
CA ILE A 167 14.68 6.70 16.72
C ILE A 167 15.35 8.03 17.10
N GLN A 168 15.95 8.74 16.14
CA GLN A 168 16.51 10.08 16.34
C GLN A 168 15.41 11.11 16.65
N GLU A 169 14.30 11.09 15.89
CA GLU A 169 13.18 12.02 16.09
C GLU A 169 12.30 11.67 17.32
N LEU A 170 12.10 10.38 17.58
CA LEU A 170 11.28 9.87 18.67
C LEU A 170 12.06 8.87 19.53
N PRO A 171 13.01 9.34 20.37
CA PRO A 171 13.86 8.45 21.17
C PRO A 171 13.13 7.50 22.11
N LEU A 172 11.88 7.80 22.46
CA LEU A 172 11.05 6.98 23.34
C LEU A 172 9.93 6.27 22.56
N VAL A 173 10.18 5.87 21.31
CA VAL A 173 9.24 5.04 20.55
C VAL A 173 9.11 3.66 21.21
N ASP A 174 7.86 3.19 21.37
CA ASP A 174 7.57 1.86 21.91
C ASP A 174 7.37 0.82 20.81
N TYR A 175 6.70 1.21 19.72
CA TYR A 175 6.32 0.32 18.62
C TYR A 175 6.65 0.95 17.26
N ILE A 176 7.16 0.13 16.33
CA ILE A 176 7.31 0.48 14.92
C ILE A 176 6.55 -0.57 14.10
N LEU A 177 5.57 -0.13 13.32
CA LEU A 177 4.85 -0.97 12.36
C LEU A 177 5.49 -0.84 10.99
N VAL A 178 5.77 -1.97 10.36
CA VAL A 178 6.46 -2.03 9.07
C VAL A 178 5.72 -2.93 8.09
N PRO A 179 5.40 -2.47 6.87
CA PRO A 179 4.75 -3.31 5.87
C PRO A 179 5.72 -4.35 5.33
N ILE A 180 5.23 -5.56 5.10
CA ILE A 180 6.00 -6.69 4.60
C ILE A 180 5.46 -7.16 3.25
N GLY A 181 6.35 -7.24 2.26
CA GLY A 181 6.23 -8.07 1.08
C GLY A 181 7.32 -9.14 1.14
N GLY A 182 8.38 -9.00 0.34
CA GLY A 182 9.52 -9.94 0.39
C GLY A 182 10.40 -9.87 1.65
N GLY A 183 10.25 -8.84 2.51
CA GLY A 183 10.87 -8.76 3.82
C GLY A 183 12.07 -7.81 3.96
N GLY A 184 12.59 -7.23 2.87
CA GLY A 184 13.81 -6.41 2.94
C GLY A 184 13.69 -5.15 3.83
N LEU A 185 12.55 -4.43 3.78
CA LEU A 185 12.29 -3.29 4.64
C LEU A 185 12.21 -3.71 6.12
N ALA A 186 11.41 -4.74 6.39
CA ALA A 186 11.22 -5.26 7.75
C ALA A 186 12.54 -5.73 8.36
N THR A 187 13.41 -6.37 7.56
CA THR A 187 14.76 -6.78 7.97
C THR A 187 15.61 -5.59 8.40
N GLY A 188 15.72 -4.57 7.54
CA GLY A 188 16.54 -3.41 7.85
C GLY A 188 16.03 -2.65 9.07
N VAL A 189 14.73 -2.35 9.11
CA VAL A 189 14.10 -1.60 10.20
C VAL A 189 14.20 -2.35 11.53
N SER A 190 13.83 -3.64 11.55
CA SER A 190 13.83 -4.41 12.80
C SER A 190 15.25 -4.64 13.33
N THR A 191 16.19 -4.96 12.46
CA THR A 191 17.58 -5.19 12.88
C THR A 191 18.16 -3.93 13.50
N LEU A 192 18.03 -2.77 12.85
CA LEU A 192 18.57 -1.53 13.41
C LEU A 192 17.83 -1.11 14.69
N ALA A 193 16.51 -1.26 14.73
CA ALA A 193 15.75 -0.97 15.95
C ALA A 193 16.23 -1.81 17.15
N LYS A 194 16.46 -3.11 16.94
CA LYS A 194 16.96 -4.00 17.98
C LYS A 194 18.41 -3.74 18.39
N LEU A 195 19.26 -3.34 17.45
CA LEU A 195 20.64 -2.93 17.74
C LEU A 195 20.71 -1.67 18.61
N LEU A 196 19.86 -0.67 18.30
CA LEU A 196 19.87 0.60 19.04
C LEU A 196 19.08 0.53 20.34
N LYS A 197 17.93 -0.13 20.33
CA LYS A 197 16.97 -0.22 21.44
C LYS A 197 16.24 -1.56 21.45
N PRO A 198 16.78 -2.59 22.10
CA PRO A 198 16.20 -3.95 22.08
C PRO A 198 14.74 -4.05 22.56
N ASN A 199 14.30 -3.08 23.37
CA ASN A 199 12.94 -3.04 23.93
C ASN A 199 11.87 -2.52 22.95
N ILE A 200 12.26 -1.89 21.84
CA ILE A 200 11.30 -1.46 20.82
C ILE A 200 10.63 -2.71 20.23
N LYS A 201 9.30 -2.69 20.17
CA LYS A 201 8.53 -3.72 19.49
C LYS A 201 8.41 -3.37 18.02
N VAL A 202 8.85 -4.29 17.13
CA VAL A 202 8.70 -4.13 15.69
C VAL A 202 7.69 -5.14 15.19
N ILE A 203 6.56 -4.61 14.68
CA ILE A 203 5.43 -5.40 14.20
C ILE A 203 5.43 -5.36 12.67
N GLY A 204 5.53 -6.54 12.07
CA GLY A 204 5.35 -6.70 10.62
C GLY A 204 3.87 -6.69 10.25
N VAL A 205 3.52 -6.13 9.10
CA VAL A 205 2.13 -6.15 8.61
C VAL A 205 2.09 -6.63 7.17
N GLU A 206 1.29 -7.67 6.92
CA GLU A 206 1.04 -8.23 5.59
C GLU A 206 -0.44 -8.12 5.21
N PRO A 207 -0.78 -8.09 3.91
CA PRO A 207 -2.16 -8.31 3.51
C PRO A 207 -2.53 -9.78 3.70
N SER A 208 -3.74 -10.06 4.19
CA SER A 208 -4.21 -11.43 4.43
C SER A 208 -4.17 -12.30 3.16
N GLY A 209 -4.40 -11.70 1.99
CA GLY A 209 -4.34 -12.37 0.70
C GLY A 209 -2.91 -12.65 0.19
N ALA A 210 -1.84 -12.26 0.91
CA ALA A 210 -0.44 -12.48 0.53
C ALA A 210 0.46 -12.57 1.77
N ALA A 211 0.12 -13.43 2.75
CA ALA A 211 0.77 -13.54 4.05
C ALA A 211 1.88 -14.60 4.06
N CYS A 212 2.81 -14.56 3.10
CA CYS A 212 3.86 -15.56 2.98
C CYS A 212 4.93 -15.46 4.08
N MET A 213 5.21 -14.25 4.58
CA MET A 213 6.17 -14.06 5.68
C MET A 213 5.58 -14.56 6.99
N LYS A 214 4.30 -14.31 7.28
CA LYS A 214 3.62 -14.84 8.46
C LYS A 214 3.61 -16.36 8.48
N ALA A 215 3.22 -16.97 7.36
CA ALA A 215 3.27 -18.44 7.21
C ALA A 215 4.68 -18.99 7.44
N SER A 216 5.71 -18.31 6.91
CA SER A 216 7.11 -18.69 7.11
C SER A 216 7.56 -18.50 8.56
N PHE A 217 7.13 -17.38 9.20
CA PHE A 217 7.47 -17.05 10.58
C PHE A 217 6.90 -18.09 11.56
N GLU A 218 5.64 -18.47 11.38
CA GLU A 218 4.95 -19.47 12.19
C GLU A 218 5.54 -20.88 11.99
N LYS A 219 5.88 -21.23 10.75
CA LYS A 219 6.47 -22.53 10.41
C LYS A 219 7.96 -22.63 10.78
N GLY A 220 8.65 -21.49 10.82
CA GLY A 220 10.08 -21.41 11.09
C GLY A 220 10.99 -21.66 9.88
N GLU A 221 10.42 -21.74 8.68
CA GLU A 221 11.12 -21.90 7.40
C GLU A 221 10.44 -21.12 6.29
N VAL A 222 11.20 -20.72 5.27
CA VAL A 222 10.64 -20.01 4.11
C VAL A 222 9.56 -20.84 3.45
N THR A 223 8.36 -20.30 3.36
CA THR A 223 7.17 -20.97 2.85
C THR A 223 6.54 -20.15 1.74
N THR A 224 6.21 -20.78 0.62
CA THR A 224 5.48 -20.19 -0.50
C THR A 224 3.98 -20.27 -0.25
N VAL A 225 3.27 -19.18 -0.48
CA VAL A 225 1.80 -19.07 -0.44
C VAL A 225 1.27 -18.80 -1.84
N SER A 226 0.32 -19.60 -2.31
CA SER A 226 -0.31 -19.43 -3.62
C SER A 226 -1.74 -20.00 -3.57
N PRO A 227 -2.73 -19.39 -4.23
CA PRO A 227 -2.60 -18.11 -4.98
C PRO A 227 -2.49 -16.89 -4.07
N VAL A 228 -1.94 -15.80 -4.61
CA VAL A 228 -1.92 -14.48 -3.96
C VAL A 228 -3.04 -13.62 -4.54
N SER A 229 -3.82 -12.98 -3.68
CA SER A 229 -4.91 -12.08 -4.08
C SER A 229 -5.04 -10.94 -3.08
N THR A 230 -4.60 -9.74 -3.46
CA THR A 230 -4.72 -8.52 -2.66
C THR A 230 -4.61 -7.27 -3.54
N ILE A 231 -5.24 -6.17 -3.11
CA ILE A 231 -5.06 -4.85 -3.73
C ILE A 231 -3.72 -4.19 -3.35
N ALA A 232 -2.99 -4.73 -2.38
CA ALA A 232 -1.68 -4.25 -1.95
C ALA A 232 -0.56 -4.81 -2.86
N ASP A 233 -0.54 -4.41 -4.12
CA ASP A 233 0.32 -4.93 -5.19
C ASP A 233 1.83 -4.87 -4.85
N GLY A 234 2.29 -3.81 -4.18
CA GLY A 234 3.69 -3.66 -3.75
C GLY A 234 4.16 -4.69 -2.70
N THR A 235 3.22 -5.40 -2.07
CA THR A 235 3.48 -6.44 -1.06
C THR A 235 2.92 -7.81 -1.44
N ALA A 236 2.37 -7.96 -2.65
CA ALA A 236 1.81 -9.21 -3.18
C ALA A 236 2.92 -10.20 -3.59
N VAL A 237 3.63 -10.74 -2.61
CA VAL A 237 4.76 -11.65 -2.78
C VAL A 237 4.36 -13.06 -2.38
N GLN A 238 4.71 -14.06 -3.21
CA GLN A 238 4.40 -15.46 -2.94
C GLN A 238 5.40 -16.12 -1.97
N THR A 239 6.67 -15.73 -2.06
CA THR A 239 7.77 -16.33 -1.30
C THR A 239 8.66 -15.25 -0.71
N PRO A 240 8.93 -15.27 0.61
CA PRO A 240 9.85 -14.33 1.23
C PRO A 240 11.29 -14.51 0.73
N GLY A 241 12.12 -13.48 0.93
CA GLY A 241 13.55 -13.59 0.69
C GLY A 241 14.21 -14.60 1.61
N THR A 242 15.08 -15.42 1.06
CA THR A 242 15.78 -16.47 1.82
C THR A 242 16.93 -15.95 2.67
N LYS A 243 17.63 -14.92 2.16
CA LYS A 243 18.76 -14.29 2.86
C LYS A 243 18.30 -13.41 4.02
N ILE A 244 17.13 -12.77 3.88
CA ILE A 244 16.61 -11.84 4.88
C ILE A 244 15.74 -12.53 5.94
N PHE A 245 15.17 -13.69 5.66
CA PHE A 245 14.25 -14.40 6.56
C PHE A 245 14.83 -14.67 7.96
N PRO A 246 16.09 -15.11 8.13
CA PRO A 246 16.68 -15.32 9.46
C PRO A 246 16.63 -14.08 10.35
N TYR A 247 16.84 -12.89 9.77
CA TYR A 247 16.80 -11.62 10.48
C TYR A 247 15.37 -11.21 10.86
N VAL A 248 14.41 -11.42 9.95
CA VAL A 248 12.99 -11.22 10.22
C VAL A 248 12.55 -12.08 11.39
N ARG A 249 12.90 -13.38 11.36
CA ARG A 249 12.56 -14.33 12.42
C ARG A 249 13.18 -13.96 13.77
N GLN A 250 14.37 -13.39 13.77
CA GLN A 250 15.07 -12.98 15.00
C GLN A 250 14.56 -11.67 15.59
N ASN A 251 14.22 -10.70 14.74
CA ASN A 251 14.07 -9.31 15.14
C ASN A 251 12.62 -8.78 15.13
N LEU A 252 11.68 -9.43 14.43
CA LEU A 252 10.27 -9.08 14.54
C LEU A 252 9.67 -9.70 15.81
N ASP A 253 8.83 -8.92 16.47
CA ASP A 253 8.11 -9.38 17.66
C ASP A 253 6.79 -10.08 17.28
N GLU A 254 6.16 -9.66 16.17
CA GLU A 254 4.88 -10.18 15.71
C GLU A 254 4.67 -9.86 14.23
N ILE A 255 3.80 -10.62 13.56
CA ILE A 255 3.29 -10.32 12.22
C ILE A 255 1.76 -10.31 12.23
N ILE A 256 1.17 -9.16 11.93
CA ILE A 256 -0.28 -8.94 11.82
C ILE A 256 -0.67 -9.01 10.34
N THR A 257 -1.85 -9.56 10.05
CA THR A 257 -2.46 -9.50 8.72
C THR A 257 -3.67 -8.57 8.73
N VAL A 258 -3.89 -7.85 7.62
CA VAL A 258 -5.04 -6.97 7.41
C VAL A 258 -5.71 -7.32 6.08
N ASP A 259 -7.04 -7.13 6.02
CA ASP A 259 -7.82 -7.42 4.82
C ASP A 259 -7.84 -6.21 3.87
N ASP A 260 -8.12 -6.46 2.59
CA ASP A 260 -8.21 -5.42 1.57
C ASP A 260 -9.28 -4.36 1.90
N ASP A 261 -10.39 -4.77 2.50
CA ASP A 261 -11.44 -3.85 2.95
C ASP A 261 -10.94 -2.86 4.02
N GLU A 262 -10.02 -3.29 4.88
CA GLU A 262 -9.39 -2.43 5.88
C GLU A 262 -8.44 -1.40 5.24
N LEU A 263 -7.78 -1.79 4.15
CA LEU A 263 -6.92 -0.86 3.37
C LEU A 263 -7.76 0.22 2.67
N ILE A 264 -8.91 -0.14 2.12
CA ILE A 264 -9.85 0.79 1.50
C ILE A 264 -10.33 1.85 2.51
N VAL A 265 -10.67 1.41 3.73
CA VAL A 265 -11.06 2.32 4.82
C VAL A 265 -9.89 3.20 5.26
N ALA A 266 -8.69 2.62 5.43
CA ALA A 266 -7.49 3.35 5.81
C ALA A 266 -7.09 4.42 4.77
N PHE A 267 -7.34 4.15 3.47
CA PHE A 267 -7.12 5.14 2.42
C PHE A 267 -7.97 6.40 2.62
N LEU A 268 -9.27 6.24 2.88
CA LEU A 268 -10.14 7.38 3.17
C LEU A 268 -9.69 8.15 4.41
N ASP A 269 -9.28 7.44 5.47
CA ASP A 269 -8.77 8.08 6.70
C ASP A 269 -7.53 8.93 6.42
N MET A 270 -6.63 8.44 5.57
CA MET A 270 -5.44 9.20 5.17
C MET A 270 -5.79 10.44 4.35
N VAL A 271 -6.67 10.30 3.37
CA VAL A 271 -7.09 11.44 2.52
C VAL A 271 -7.88 12.47 3.32
N GLU A 272 -8.85 12.04 4.12
CA GLU A 272 -9.75 12.95 4.84
C GLU A 272 -9.07 13.63 6.04
N ASN A 273 -8.23 12.92 6.80
CA ASN A 273 -7.68 13.43 8.06
C ASN A 273 -6.22 13.90 7.95
N HIS A 274 -5.44 13.39 7.00
CA HIS A 274 -4.01 13.72 6.85
C HIS A 274 -3.67 14.43 5.54
N LYS A 275 -4.60 14.44 4.56
CA LYS A 275 -4.38 15.01 3.21
C LYS A 275 -3.19 14.38 2.48
N MET A 276 -2.97 13.09 2.74
CA MET A 276 -1.88 12.30 2.17
C MET A 276 -2.43 11.17 1.30
N ILE A 277 -1.82 11.00 0.12
CA ILE A 277 -2.05 9.86 -0.75
C ILE A 277 -1.01 8.80 -0.41
N VAL A 278 -1.48 7.63 0.00
CA VAL A 278 -0.66 6.47 0.35
C VAL A 278 -1.17 5.27 -0.45
N GLU A 279 -0.28 4.55 -1.11
CA GLU A 279 -0.64 3.34 -1.85
C GLU A 279 -1.09 2.20 -0.92
N ASN A 280 -1.83 1.22 -1.45
CA ASN A 280 -2.42 0.16 -0.63
C ASN A 280 -1.39 -0.59 0.23
N SER A 281 -0.20 -0.87 -0.30
CA SER A 281 0.89 -1.49 0.48
C SER A 281 1.43 -0.59 1.60
N GLY A 282 1.40 0.72 1.42
CA GLY A 282 1.79 1.70 2.44
C GLY A 282 0.74 1.86 3.55
N LEU A 283 -0.52 1.52 3.27
CA LEU A 283 -1.64 1.59 4.21
C LEU A 283 -1.69 0.42 5.19
N LEU A 284 -0.97 -0.67 4.94
CA LEU A 284 -0.96 -1.86 5.80
C LEU A 284 -0.75 -1.51 7.27
N THR A 285 0.24 -0.67 7.56
CA THR A 285 0.59 -0.27 8.93
C THR A 285 -0.46 0.64 9.57
N VAL A 286 -1.18 1.43 8.79
CA VAL A 286 -2.30 2.26 9.27
C VAL A 286 -3.50 1.38 9.61
N ALA A 287 -3.86 0.46 8.70
CA ALA A 287 -4.97 -0.48 8.92
C ALA A 287 -4.73 -1.38 10.15
N ALA A 288 -3.47 -1.78 10.40
CA ALA A 288 -3.10 -2.60 11.54
C ALA A 288 -3.20 -1.90 12.90
N LEU A 289 -3.27 -0.57 12.95
CA LEU A 289 -3.30 0.17 14.23
C LEU A 289 -4.45 -0.27 15.16
N LYS A 290 -5.60 -0.64 14.60
CA LYS A 290 -6.78 -1.09 15.35
C LYS A 290 -6.65 -2.52 15.91
N HIS A 291 -5.70 -3.31 15.39
CA HIS A 291 -5.42 -4.67 15.85
C HIS A 291 -4.46 -4.70 17.05
N LEU A 292 -3.87 -3.57 17.42
CA LEU A 292 -2.96 -3.49 18.56
C LEU A 292 -3.74 -3.38 19.88
N ASP A 293 -3.63 -4.37 20.72
CA ASP A 293 -4.24 -4.35 22.07
C ASP A 293 -3.29 -3.68 23.09
N VAL A 294 -2.94 -2.41 22.81
CA VAL A 294 -2.09 -1.60 23.70
C VAL A 294 -2.63 -0.17 23.81
N LYS A 295 -2.38 0.48 24.96
CA LYS A 295 -2.79 1.87 25.21
C LYS A 295 -1.64 2.69 25.78
N GLY A 296 -1.68 4.00 25.53
CA GLY A 296 -0.70 4.95 26.06
C GLY A 296 0.71 4.81 25.46
N LYS A 297 0.88 4.04 24.37
CA LYS A 297 2.16 3.78 23.71
C LYS A 297 2.47 4.80 22.62
N LYS A 298 3.75 5.00 22.34
CA LYS A 298 4.25 5.76 21.20
C LYS A 298 4.48 4.80 20.04
N ILE A 299 3.69 4.93 19.00
CA ILE A 299 3.65 4.02 17.86
C ILE A 299 4.03 4.79 16.60
N VAL A 300 4.96 4.26 15.82
CA VAL A 300 5.29 4.79 14.49
C VAL A 300 4.78 3.82 13.44
N SER A 301 3.99 4.35 12.51
CA SER A 301 3.47 3.64 11.33
C SER A 301 4.26 4.10 10.10
N ILE A 302 4.95 3.19 9.41
CA ILE A 302 5.73 3.52 8.20
C ILE A 302 4.80 3.47 6.98
N LEU A 303 4.59 4.64 6.35
CA LEU A 303 3.86 4.79 5.09
C LEU A 303 4.83 4.55 3.93
N SER A 304 4.97 3.32 3.48
CA SER A 304 6.08 2.88 2.64
C SER A 304 6.12 3.47 1.22
N GLY A 305 4.97 3.88 0.67
CA GLY A 305 4.88 4.45 -0.67
C GLY A 305 3.54 5.12 -0.96
N GLY A 306 3.49 5.89 -2.06
CA GLY A 306 2.30 6.63 -2.50
C GLY A 306 2.08 6.57 -4.02
N ASN A 307 2.76 5.67 -4.73
CA ASN A 307 2.69 5.55 -6.19
C ASN A 307 1.42 4.81 -6.67
N MET A 308 0.28 5.39 -6.37
CA MET A 308 -1.03 4.90 -6.83
C MET A 308 -1.45 5.65 -8.10
N ASP A 309 -2.00 4.94 -9.08
CA ASP A 309 -2.58 5.58 -10.26
C ASP A 309 -3.97 6.16 -9.95
N VAL A 310 -4.39 7.17 -10.75
CA VAL A 310 -5.62 7.92 -10.52
C VAL A 310 -6.88 7.05 -10.69
N ILE A 311 -6.85 6.05 -11.56
CA ILE A 311 -8.00 5.15 -11.80
C ILE A 311 -8.18 4.24 -10.56
N THR A 312 -7.09 3.63 -10.09
CA THR A 312 -7.10 2.83 -8.85
C THR A 312 -7.56 3.68 -7.66
N MET A 313 -7.05 4.92 -7.54
CA MET A 313 -7.47 5.85 -6.49
C MET A 313 -8.97 6.13 -6.53
N SER A 314 -9.52 6.42 -7.72
CA SER A 314 -10.95 6.63 -7.91
C SER A 314 -11.77 5.42 -7.45
N SER A 315 -11.35 4.21 -7.84
CA SER A 315 -12.00 2.97 -7.43
C SER A 315 -11.95 2.74 -5.92
N VAL A 316 -10.80 2.97 -5.28
CA VAL A 316 -10.65 2.82 -3.82
C VAL A 316 -11.54 3.83 -3.08
N ILE A 317 -11.59 5.10 -3.54
CA ILE A 317 -12.47 6.12 -2.94
C ILE A 317 -13.93 5.71 -3.03
N GLN A 318 -14.40 5.30 -4.21
CA GLN A 318 -15.79 4.89 -4.41
C GLN A 318 -16.16 3.69 -3.51
N ASN A 319 -15.34 2.65 -3.50
CA ASN A 319 -15.57 1.49 -2.64
C ASN A 319 -15.53 1.86 -1.14
N GLY A 320 -14.63 2.74 -0.72
CA GLY A 320 -14.57 3.19 0.66
C GLY A 320 -15.79 4.00 1.09
N LEU A 321 -16.33 4.85 0.21
CA LEU A 321 -17.58 5.58 0.47
C LEU A 321 -18.77 4.62 0.59
N ILE A 322 -18.80 3.55 -0.21
CA ILE A 322 -19.83 2.49 -0.13
C ILE A 322 -19.68 1.71 1.18
N GLN A 323 -18.48 1.27 1.56
CA GLN A 323 -18.25 0.54 2.81
C GLN A 323 -18.62 1.33 4.07
N ARG A 324 -18.50 2.66 4.01
CA ARG A 324 -18.92 3.57 5.10
C ARG A 324 -20.36 4.00 5.02
N ASP A 325 -21.17 3.39 4.14
CA ASP A 325 -22.58 3.75 3.90
C ASP A 325 -22.77 5.25 3.59
N ARG A 326 -21.72 5.92 3.06
CA ARG A 326 -21.81 7.31 2.62
C ARG A 326 -22.39 7.42 1.21
N ILE A 327 -22.30 6.36 0.44
CA ILE A 327 -23.00 6.16 -0.83
C ILE A 327 -23.61 4.79 -0.82
N PHE A 328 -24.92 4.71 -1.10
CA PHE A 328 -25.64 3.44 -1.24
C PHE A 328 -26.69 3.55 -2.33
N THR A 329 -27.12 2.42 -2.87
CA THR A 329 -28.17 2.38 -3.88
C THR A 329 -29.34 1.56 -3.37
N VAL A 330 -30.55 2.12 -3.50
CA VAL A 330 -31.80 1.41 -3.29
C VAL A 330 -32.48 1.13 -4.63
N SER A 331 -33.00 -0.07 -4.78
CA SER A 331 -33.93 -0.44 -5.86
C SER A 331 -35.33 -0.47 -5.29
N VAL A 332 -36.24 0.28 -5.89
CA VAL A 332 -37.66 0.38 -5.47
C VAL A 332 -38.53 0.05 -6.67
N LEU A 333 -39.49 -0.82 -6.48
CA LEU A 333 -40.55 -1.08 -7.47
C LEU A 333 -41.69 -0.09 -7.30
N LEU A 334 -42.00 0.65 -8.34
CA LEU A 334 -43.01 1.69 -8.35
C LEU A 334 -44.15 1.34 -9.32
N PRO A 335 -45.42 1.73 -9.04
CA PRO A 335 -46.46 1.77 -10.06
C PRO A 335 -46.04 2.74 -11.20
N ASP A 336 -46.26 2.37 -12.45
CA ASP A 336 -45.97 3.27 -13.60
C ASP A 336 -47.06 4.36 -13.69
N LYS A 337 -46.94 5.36 -12.84
CA LYS A 337 -47.90 6.48 -12.74
C LYS A 337 -47.12 7.82 -12.61
N PRO A 338 -47.64 8.90 -13.23
CA PRO A 338 -47.08 10.23 -13.01
C PRO A 338 -47.07 10.60 -11.53
N GLY A 339 -45.94 11.17 -11.07
CA GLY A 339 -45.77 11.64 -9.70
C GLY A 339 -45.07 10.64 -8.74
N GLU A 340 -44.96 9.34 -9.03
CA GLU A 340 -44.35 8.37 -8.14
C GLU A 340 -42.85 8.67 -7.92
N LEU A 341 -42.13 9.04 -8.97
CA LEU A 341 -40.71 9.49 -8.86
C LEU A 341 -40.57 10.69 -7.91
N VAL A 342 -41.50 11.66 -7.98
CA VAL A 342 -41.49 12.85 -7.12
C VAL A 342 -41.71 12.45 -5.66
N ARG A 343 -42.61 11.53 -5.39
CA ARG A 343 -42.91 11.05 -4.03
C ARG A 343 -41.72 10.35 -3.40
N VAL A 344 -41.07 9.44 -4.11
CA VAL A 344 -39.87 8.74 -3.62
C VAL A 344 -38.74 9.73 -3.36
N SER A 345 -38.50 10.64 -4.29
CA SER A 345 -37.46 11.66 -4.13
C SER A 345 -37.76 12.59 -2.95
N GLN A 346 -39.03 12.94 -2.70
CA GLN A 346 -39.42 13.75 -1.57
C GLN A 346 -39.18 13.05 -0.22
N VAL A 347 -39.42 11.74 -0.13
CA VAL A 347 -39.15 10.94 1.08
C VAL A 347 -37.64 11.00 1.40
N ILE A 348 -36.81 10.77 0.38
CA ILE A 348 -35.35 10.82 0.53
C ILE A 348 -34.88 12.24 0.96
N ALA A 349 -35.41 13.27 0.31
CA ALA A 349 -35.07 14.66 0.61
C ALA A 349 -35.50 15.09 2.03
N ASN A 350 -36.66 14.61 2.52
CA ASN A 350 -37.12 14.89 3.89
C ASN A 350 -36.16 14.33 4.96
N GLU A 351 -35.47 13.23 4.65
CA GLU A 351 -34.42 12.65 5.50
C GLU A 351 -33.03 13.28 5.24
N ASN A 352 -32.93 14.33 4.42
CA ASN A 352 -31.66 14.94 3.99
C ASN A 352 -30.76 14.02 3.16
N GLY A 353 -31.29 13.00 2.50
CA GLY A 353 -30.56 12.17 1.54
C GLY A 353 -30.37 12.95 0.22
N ASN A 354 -29.15 12.96 -0.30
CA ASN A 354 -28.86 13.62 -1.59
C ASN A 354 -28.79 12.55 -2.71
N VAL A 355 -29.68 12.70 -3.70
CA VAL A 355 -29.70 11.77 -4.86
C VAL A 355 -28.58 12.17 -5.83
N ILE A 356 -27.60 11.29 -6.03
CA ILE A 356 -26.47 11.51 -6.94
C ILE A 356 -26.63 10.80 -8.30
N LYS A 357 -27.39 9.71 -8.34
CA LYS A 357 -27.72 9.01 -9.59
C LYS A 357 -29.09 8.38 -9.51
N LEU A 358 -29.78 8.38 -10.65
CA LEU A 358 -31.12 7.82 -10.75
C LEU A 358 -31.25 7.07 -12.07
N ASP A 359 -31.58 5.78 -11.98
CA ASP A 359 -31.87 4.93 -13.14
C ASP A 359 -33.31 4.47 -13.09
N HIS A 360 -34.12 4.93 -14.04
CA HIS A 360 -35.55 4.59 -14.16
C HIS A 360 -35.76 3.58 -15.30
N ASN A 361 -35.93 2.31 -14.94
CA ASN A 361 -36.00 1.22 -15.90
C ASN A 361 -37.47 0.79 -16.12
N GLN A 362 -38.08 1.28 -17.19
CA GLN A 362 -39.46 0.94 -17.59
C GLN A 362 -39.59 -0.43 -18.25
N PHE A 363 -38.46 -1.07 -18.61
CA PHE A 363 -38.47 -2.37 -19.30
C PHE A 363 -38.08 -3.54 -18.36
N PHE A 364 -38.08 -3.30 -17.06
CA PHE A 364 -37.73 -4.32 -16.06
C PHE A 364 -38.70 -5.50 -16.05
N THR A 365 -40.01 -5.25 -16.31
CA THR A 365 -41.05 -6.28 -16.39
C THR A 365 -41.81 -6.22 -17.71
N THR A 366 -42.29 -7.36 -18.21
CA THR A 366 -43.15 -7.42 -19.40
C THR A 366 -44.54 -6.83 -19.14
N ASN A 367 -44.99 -6.78 -17.86
CA ASN A 367 -46.23 -6.17 -17.45
C ASN A 367 -46.01 -4.77 -16.88
N ARG A 368 -45.99 -3.75 -17.74
CA ARG A 368 -45.79 -2.34 -17.38
C ARG A 368 -46.77 -1.79 -16.35
N SER A 369 -47.99 -2.33 -16.32
CA SER A 369 -49.02 -1.87 -15.36
C SER A 369 -48.74 -2.34 -13.94
N ALA A 370 -47.80 -3.27 -13.72
CA ALA A 370 -47.53 -3.85 -12.42
C ALA A 370 -46.42 -3.12 -11.65
N ALA A 371 -45.29 -2.83 -12.28
CA ALA A 371 -44.16 -2.15 -11.61
C ALA A 371 -43.08 -1.68 -12.59
N VAL A 372 -42.45 -0.59 -12.22
CA VAL A 372 -41.21 -0.05 -12.83
C VAL A 372 -40.11 -0.05 -11.79
N GLU A 373 -38.91 -0.48 -12.15
CA GLU A 373 -37.77 -0.41 -11.24
C GLU A 373 -37.15 0.98 -11.27
N LEU A 374 -37.03 1.57 -10.08
CA LEU A 374 -36.29 2.80 -9.86
C LEU A 374 -35.05 2.49 -8.99
N ARG A 375 -33.85 2.64 -9.54
CA ARG A 375 -32.59 2.56 -8.78
C ARG A 375 -32.11 3.95 -8.46
N ILE A 376 -31.94 4.22 -7.17
CA ILE A 376 -31.53 5.53 -6.67
C ILE A 376 -30.24 5.36 -5.88
N THR A 377 -29.17 6.01 -6.34
CA THR A 377 -27.93 6.11 -5.60
C THR A 377 -27.94 7.38 -4.76
N ILE A 378 -27.75 7.24 -3.46
CA ILE A 378 -27.97 8.27 -2.45
C ILE A 378 -26.67 8.49 -1.69
N GLU A 379 -26.29 9.75 -1.52
CA GLU A 379 -25.28 10.17 -0.57
C GLU A 379 -25.89 10.34 0.81
N ALA A 380 -25.23 9.80 1.83
CA ALA A 380 -25.64 9.83 3.22
C ALA A 380 -24.48 10.14 4.16
N PHE A 381 -24.77 10.40 5.44
CA PHE A 381 -23.75 10.68 6.46
C PHE A 381 -23.24 9.41 7.17
N GLY A 382 -23.49 8.23 6.62
CA GLY A 382 -23.08 6.93 7.15
C GLY A 382 -24.28 6.04 7.50
N THR A 383 -24.00 4.93 8.20
CA THR A 383 -24.93 3.82 8.44
C THR A 383 -26.27 4.24 9.09
N ASP A 384 -26.23 5.05 10.13
CA ASP A 384 -27.44 5.49 10.82
C ASP A 384 -28.33 6.33 9.91
N HIS A 385 -27.74 7.20 9.10
CA HIS A 385 -28.49 8.02 8.15
C HIS A 385 -29.08 7.18 7.02
N LYS A 386 -28.29 6.27 6.44
CA LYS A 386 -28.78 5.29 5.46
C LYS A 386 -30.00 4.53 6.00
N ASN A 387 -29.90 4.02 7.25
CA ASN A 387 -30.99 3.23 7.87
C ASN A 387 -32.25 4.08 8.06
N ARG A 388 -32.14 5.37 8.44
CA ARG A 388 -33.30 6.26 8.52
C ARG A 388 -33.95 6.47 7.16
N ILE A 389 -33.18 6.70 6.10
CA ILE A 389 -33.70 6.87 4.73
C ILE A 389 -34.46 5.60 4.28
N VAL A 390 -33.85 4.42 4.48
CA VAL A 390 -34.47 3.14 4.12
C VAL A 390 -35.81 2.95 4.88
N LYS A 391 -35.81 3.20 6.18
CA LYS A 391 -37.00 3.11 7.02
C LYS A 391 -38.10 4.09 6.59
N ALA A 392 -37.77 5.33 6.26
CA ALA A 392 -38.70 6.32 5.77
C ALA A 392 -39.34 5.90 4.44
N LEU A 393 -38.61 5.25 3.55
CA LEU A 393 -39.13 4.67 2.32
C LEU A 393 -40.10 3.51 2.63
N GLU A 394 -39.83 2.64 3.61
CA GLU A 394 -40.71 1.56 4.05
C GLU A 394 -42.00 2.12 4.66
N GLU A 395 -41.90 3.13 5.54
CA GLU A 395 -43.04 3.80 6.16
C GLU A 395 -43.95 4.53 5.12
N ALA A 396 -43.35 4.97 4.01
CA ALA A 396 -44.09 5.55 2.88
C ALA A 396 -44.75 4.50 1.97
N GLY A 397 -44.62 3.20 2.30
CA GLY A 397 -45.25 2.09 1.61
C GLY A 397 -44.43 1.51 0.46
N TYR A 398 -43.17 1.85 0.36
CA TYR A 398 -42.24 1.26 -0.61
C TYR A 398 -41.55 0.02 -0.04
N THR A 399 -40.97 -0.81 -0.92
CA THR A 399 -40.15 -1.97 -0.52
C THR A 399 -38.74 -1.80 -1.08
N PRO A 400 -37.91 -0.97 -0.40
CA PRO A 400 -36.56 -0.71 -0.87
C PRO A 400 -35.65 -1.95 -0.71
N LYS A 401 -34.86 -2.26 -1.73
CA LYS A 401 -33.82 -3.29 -1.68
C LYS A 401 -32.49 -2.61 -1.85
N ILE A 402 -31.56 -2.84 -0.90
CA ILE A 402 -30.17 -2.38 -1.06
C ILE A 402 -29.52 -3.19 -2.18
N VAL A 403 -28.98 -2.52 -3.15
CA VAL A 403 -28.22 -3.10 -4.26
C VAL A 403 -26.86 -2.46 -4.36
N ARG A 404 -25.89 -3.16 -4.99
CA ARG A 404 -24.57 -2.60 -5.17
C ARG A 404 -24.64 -1.34 -6.04
N PRO A 405 -24.06 -0.21 -5.62
CA PRO A 405 -23.96 1.00 -6.45
C PRO A 405 -23.23 0.71 -7.77
N ASN A 406 -23.75 1.28 -8.84
CA ASN A 406 -23.11 1.33 -10.15
C ASN A 406 -22.78 2.81 -10.43
N LEU A 407 -21.61 3.24 -9.93
CA LEU A 407 -21.14 4.62 -9.96
C LEU A 407 -20.42 4.93 -11.27
#